data_cd6649116d5d0e8956fd0ef9ecf0afa0
#
_entry.id   cd6649116d5d0e8956fd0ef9ecf0afa0
#
_cell.length_a   1.000
_cell.length_b   1.000
_cell.length_c   1.000
_cell.angle_alpha   90.00
_cell.angle_beta   90.00
_cell.angle_gamma   90.00
#
_symmetry.space_group_name_H-M   'P 1'
#
loop_
_entity.id
_entity.type
_entity.pdbx_description
1 polymer ?
#
loop_
_entity_poly.entity_id
_entity_poly.type
_entity_poly.pdbx_seq_one_letter_code
_entity_poly.pdbx_strand_id
1 'polypeptide(L)'
;MKTVSHHSALIYVMVIVAAADGIMSPNELRSIGVLVKTLPVFRDFDTTRLVAVSQECGEVLQEADGLAAALGLVADALPEHLCETAYWLALEIALSDNKVALEEIRVIETIRRKLGIERLIAAAIERGARARHQTA
;
A
#
# COMPACT_ATOMS: atom_id res chain seq x y z
N MET A 1 22.61 -3.94 -4.98
CA MET A 1 21.45 -3.93 -4.07
C MET A 1 20.35 -3.06 -4.66
N LYS A 2 19.12 -3.59 -4.77
CA LYS A 2 18.01 -2.81 -5.30
C LYS A 2 17.48 -1.86 -4.23
N THR A 3 17.24 -0.61 -4.61
CA THR A 3 16.57 0.37 -3.78
C THR A 3 15.44 1.03 -4.56
N VAL A 4 14.46 1.57 -3.86
CA VAL A 4 13.33 2.27 -4.48
C VAL A 4 13.19 3.64 -3.84
N SER A 5 12.51 4.56 -4.55
CA SER A 5 12.21 5.87 -3.99
C SER A 5 11.07 5.76 -2.97
N HIS A 6 10.89 6.81 -2.17
CA HIS A 6 9.77 6.84 -1.22
C HIS A 6 8.41 6.81 -1.95
N HIS A 7 8.30 7.45 -3.11
CA HIS A 7 7.07 7.38 -3.92
C HIS A 7 6.82 5.95 -4.40
N SER A 8 7.85 5.28 -4.91
CA SER A 8 7.72 3.89 -5.35
C SER A 8 7.36 2.97 -4.17
N ALA A 9 7.96 3.21 -3.00
CA ALA A 9 7.64 2.42 -1.80
C ALA A 9 6.17 2.53 -1.43
N LEU A 10 5.59 3.73 -1.47
CA LEU A 10 4.17 3.94 -1.19
C LEU A 10 3.28 3.23 -2.22
N ILE A 11 3.66 3.29 -3.49
CA ILE A 11 2.93 2.57 -4.54
C ILE A 11 3.05 1.06 -4.34
N TYR A 12 4.23 0.58 -3.96
CA TYR A 12 4.44 -0.84 -3.66
C TYR A 12 3.49 -1.32 -2.57
N VAL A 13 3.31 -0.54 -1.50
CA VAL A 13 2.38 -0.90 -0.42
C VAL A 13 0.97 -1.12 -0.99
N MET A 14 0.50 -0.21 -1.82
CA MET A 14 -0.83 -0.32 -2.42
C MET A 14 -0.95 -1.54 -3.34
N VAL A 15 0.06 -1.79 -4.16
CA VAL A 15 0.07 -2.95 -5.06
C VAL A 15 0.11 -4.26 -4.28
N ILE A 16 0.91 -4.32 -3.20
CA ILE A 16 1.00 -5.50 -2.35
C ILE A 16 -0.38 -5.87 -1.79
N VAL A 17 -1.12 -4.88 -1.29
CA VAL A 17 -2.47 -5.12 -0.75
C VAL A 17 -3.43 -5.54 -1.87
N ALA A 18 -3.40 -4.84 -2.99
CA ALA A 18 -4.30 -5.12 -4.12
C ALA A 18 -4.07 -6.52 -4.69
N ALA A 19 -2.85 -7.03 -4.65
CA ALA A 19 -2.49 -8.32 -5.19
C ALA A 19 -2.57 -9.47 -4.17
N ALA A 20 -2.94 -9.18 -2.92
CA ALA A 20 -2.85 -10.15 -1.82
C ALA A 20 -3.70 -11.39 -2.01
N ASP A 21 -4.86 -11.28 -2.66
CA ASP A 21 -5.75 -12.40 -2.93
C ASP A 21 -5.51 -13.01 -4.33
N GLY A 22 -4.46 -12.57 -5.02
CA GLY A 22 -4.10 -13.06 -6.36
C GLY A 22 -4.81 -12.34 -7.51
N ILE A 23 -5.80 -11.50 -7.22
CA ILE A 23 -6.57 -10.79 -8.25
C ILE A 23 -6.71 -9.32 -7.86
N MET A 24 -6.13 -8.46 -8.68
CA MET A 24 -6.27 -7.02 -8.49
C MET A 24 -7.58 -6.56 -9.16
N SER A 25 -8.54 -6.08 -8.38
CA SER A 25 -9.84 -5.65 -8.90
C SER A 25 -9.74 -4.32 -9.64
N PRO A 26 -10.69 -4.03 -10.56
CA PRO A 26 -10.76 -2.71 -11.20
C PRO A 26 -10.93 -1.56 -10.19
N ASN A 27 -11.67 -1.79 -9.11
CA ASN A 27 -11.86 -0.77 -8.06
C ASN A 27 -10.54 -0.46 -7.35
N GLU A 28 -9.74 -1.49 -7.07
CA GLU A 28 -8.43 -1.31 -6.44
C GLU A 28 -7.48 -0.52 -7.35
N LEU A 29 -7.43 -0.86 -8.63
CA LEU A 29 -6.61 -0.14 -9.61
C LEU A 29 -7.02 1.33 -9.71
N ARG A 30 -8.34 1.59 -9.74
CA ARG A 30 -8.87 2.96 -9.79
C ARG A 30 -8.50 3.73 -8.54
N SER A 31 -8.59 3.11 -7.38
CA SER A 31 -8.24 3.75 -6.11
C SER A 31 -6.77 4.13 -6.05
N ILE A 32 -5.88 3.25 -6.51
CA ILE A 32 -4.44 3.56 -6.59
C ILE A 32 -4.24 4.81 -7.46
N GLY A 33 -4.86 4.85 -8.63
CA GLY A 33 -4.73 5.97 -9.54
C GLY A 33 -5.20 7.29 -8.94
N VAL A 34 -6.34 7.29 -8.26
CA VAL A 34 -6.90 8.48 -7.62
C VAL A 34 -5.99 8.98 -6.50
N LEU A 35 -5.51 8.07 -5.64
CA LEU A 35 -4.64 8.44 -4.53
C LEU A 35 -3.32 9.03 -5.00
N VAL A 36 -2.73 8.44 -6.03
CA VAL A 36 -1.46 8.95 -6.58
C VAL A 36 -1.63 10.34 -7.20
N LYS A 37 -2.79 10.63 -7.78
CA LYS A 37 -3.05 11.92 -8.41
C LYS A 37 -3.46 13.01 -7.42
N THR A 38 -3.97 12.66 -6.25
CA THR A 38 -4.62 13.63 -5.36
C THR A 38 -3.93 13.87 -4.03
N LEU A 39 -3.17 12.90 -3.52
CA LEU A 39 -2.56 13.05 -2.19
C LEU A 39 -1.33 13.95 -2.22
N PRO A 40 -1.16 14.79 -1.18
CA PRO A 40 0.00 15.68 -1.10
C PRO A 40 1.36 14.96 -1.19
N VAL A 41 1.45 13.73 -0.67
CA VAL A 41 2.70 12.98 -0.66
C VAL A 41 3.19 12.65 -2.07
N PHE A 42 2.28 12.61 -3.04
CA PHE A 42 2.62 12.33 -4.44
C PHE A 42 2.75 13.59 -5.31
N ARG A 43 2.78 14.77 -4.70
CA ARG A 43 2.78 16.05 -5.45
C ARG A 43 3.91 16.12 -6.48
N ASP A 44 5.08 15.63 -6.13
CA ASP A 44 6.26 15.69 -7.01
C ASP A 44 6.46 14.39 -7.82
N PHE A 45 5.49 13.49 -7.77
CA PHE A 45 5.59 12.23 -8.50
C PHE A 45 5.06 12.39 -9.93
N ASP A 46 5.84 11.88 -10.89
CA ASP A 46 5.40 11.82 -12.29
C ASP A 46 4.41 10.67 -12.46
N THR A 47 3.13 11.00 -12.59
CA THR A 47 2.05 10.00 -12.64
C THR A 47 2.13 9.10 -13.87
N THR A 48 2.86 9.49 -14.92
CA THR A 48 3.07 8.63 -16.09
C THR A 48 3.92 7.40 -15.74
N ARG A 49 4.61 7.41 -14.61
CA ARG A 49 5.45 6.30 -14.16
C ARG A 49 4.69 5.29 -13.33
N LEU A 50 3.41 5.53 -13.01
CA LEU A 50 2.65 4.66 -12.13
C LEU A 50 2.60 3.21 -12.62
N VAL A 51 2.35 2.99 -13.91
CA VAL A 51 2.27 1.65 -14.48
C VAL A 51 3.61 0.93 -14.35
N ALA A 52 4.71 1.61 -14.69
CA ALA A 52 6.04 1.01 -14.60
C ALA A 52 6.40 0.62 -13.18
N VAL A 53 6.12 1.49 -12.20
CA VAL A 53 6.40 1.23 -10.79
C VAL A 53 5.56 0.05 -10.29
N SER A 54 4.28 0.00 -10.68
CA SER A 54 3.39 -1.10 -10.30
C SER A 54 3.88 -2.43 -10.87
N GLN A 55 4.35 -2.45 -12.12
CA GLN A 55 4.92 -3.63 -12.74
C GLN A 55 6.21 -4.09 -12.06
N GLU A 56 7.06 -3.18 -11.67
CA GLU A 56 8.27 -3.49 -10.91
C GLU A 56 7.93 -4.22 -9.61
N CYS A 57 6.94 -3.74 -8.89
CA CYS A 57 6.48 -4.39 -7.67
C CYS A 57 5.95 -5.79 -7.96
N GLY A 58 5.14 -5.93 -9.02
CA GLY A 58 4.61 -7.23 -9.42
C GLY A 58 5.72 -8.24 -9.73
N GLU A 59 6.79 -7.81 -10.36
CA GLU A 59 7.94 -8.67 -10.64
C GLU A 59 8.63 -9.14 -9.35
N VAL A 60 8.81 -8.24 -8.39
CA VAL A 60 9.40 -8.60 -7.10
C VAL A 60 8.52 -9.60 -6.37
N LEU A 61 7.21 -9.41 -6.41
CA LEU A 61 6.26 -10.31 -5.74
C LEU A 61 6.29 -11.73 -6.31
N GLN A 62 6.71 -11.92 -7.55
CA GLN A 62 6.79 -13.24 -8.17
C GLN A 62 8.09 -13.98 -7.83
N GLU A 63 9.06 -13.32 -7.25
CA GLU A 63 10.31 -13.97 -6.81
C GLU A 63 10.04 -14.89 -5.62
N ALA A 64 10.98 -15.79 -5.32
CA ALA A 64 10.96 -16.56 -4.09
C ALA A 64 10.97 -15.56 -2.91
N ASP A 65 10.10 -15.78 -1.93
CA ASP A 65 9.92 -14.84 -0.82
C ASP A 65 9.61 -13.40 -1.28
N GLY A 66 8.84 -13.28 -2.37
CA GLY A 66 8.56 -12.00 -3.01
C GLY A 66 7.91 -10.98 -2.08
N LEU A 67 6.97 -11.40 -1.24
CA LEU A 67 6.35 -10.49 -0.28
C LEU A 67 7.38 -9.92 0.69
N ALA A 68 8.21 -10.77 1.27
CA ALA A 68 9.26 -10.31 2.19
C ALA A 68 10.26 -9.38 1.48
N ALA A 69 10.62 -9.70 0.24
CA ALA A 69 11.53 -8.86 -0.55
C ALA A 69 10.92 -7.49 -0.82
N ALA A 70 9.66 -7.44 -1.24
CA ALA A 70 8.97 -6.18 -1.51
C ALA A 70 8.84 -5.34 -0.24
N LEU A 71 8.45 -5.95 0.87
CA LEU A 71 8.32 -5.23 2.15
C LEU A 71 9.66 -4.74 2.67
N GLY A 72 10.74 -5.49 2.41
CA GLY A 72 12.10 -5.03 2.74
C GLY A 72 12.46 -3.76 1.99
N LEU A 73 12.18 -3.72 0.69
CA LEU A 73 12.42 -2.52 -0.13
C LEU A 73 11.61 -1.33 0.38
N VAL A 74 10.37 -1.56 0.75
CA VAL A 74 9.49 -0.52 1.30
C VAL A 74 10.04 0.03 2.61
N ALA A 75 10.37 -0.86 3.54
CA ALA A 75 10.87 -0.44 4.85
C ALA A 75 12.17 0.34 4.75
N ASP A 76 13.06 -0.07 3.84
CA ASP A 76 14.34 0.62 3.64
C ASP A 76 14.18 2.01 3.01
N ALA A 77 13.12 2.20 2.22
CA ALA A 77 12.92 3.44 1.47
C ALA A 77 12.10 4.49 2.21
N LEU A 78 11.24 4.08 3.14
CA LEU A 78 10.33 5.02 3.79
C LEU A 78 11.00 5.71 4.98
N PRO A 79 11.02 7.06 4.99
CA PRO A 79 11.35 7.76 6.22
C PRO A 79 10.24 7.54 7.26
N GLU A 80 10.60 7.65 8.53
CA GLU A 80 9.70 7.35 9.64
C GLU A 80 8.36 8.08 9.52
N HIS A 81 8.39 9.36 9.15
CA HIS A 81 7.16 10.16 9.07
C HIS A 81 6.19 9.73 7.97
N LEU A 82 6.61 8.87 7.04
CA LEU A 82 5.74 8.35 5.99
C LEU A 82 5.22 6.93 6.28
N CYS A 83 5.64 6.29 7.36
CA CYS A 83 5.18 4.94 7.68
C CYS A 83 3.68 4.90 7.98
N GLU A 84 3.16 5.89 8.70
CA GLU A 84 1.72 5.97 8.97
C GLU A 84 0.93 6.25 7.69
N THR A 85 1.47 7.09 6.80
CA THR A 85 0.87 7.34 5.49
C THR A 85 0.78 6.04 4.68
N ALA A 86 1.86 5.25 4.68
CA ALA A 86 1.89 3.96 4.00
C ALA A 86 0.82 3.01 4.55
N TYR A 87 0.68 2.94 5.86
CA TYR A 87 -0.33 2.11 6.49
C TYR A 87 -1.75 2.55 6.11
N TRP A 88 -2.00 3.86 6.13
CA TRP A 88 -3.28 4.41 5.70
C TRP A 88 -3.58 4.04 4.23
N LEU A 89 -2.58 4.15 3.34
CA LEU A 89 -2.74 3.77 1.94
C LEU A 89 -3.11 2.30 1.80
N ALA A 90 -2.49 1.42 2.58
CA ALA A 90 -2.82 0.00 2.59
C ALA A 90 -4.31 -0.21 2.93
N LEU A 91 -4.81 0.48 3.94
CA LEU A 91 -6.20 0.38 4.34
C LEU A 91 -7.14 0.94 3.29
N GLU A 92 -6.78 2.05 2.63
CA GLU A 92 -7.60 2.63 1.57
C GLU A 92 -7.81 1.66 0.42
N ILE A 93 -6.78 0.93 0.04
CA ILE A 93 -6.88 -0.05 -1.03
C ILE A 93 -7.76 -1.24 -0.59
N ALA A 94 -7.56 -1.74 0.62
CA ALA A 94 -8.37 -2.84 1.14
C ALA A 94 -9.85 -2.47 1.24
N LEU A 95 -10.15 -1.21 1.58
CA LEU A 95 -11.53 -0.74 1.74
C LEU A 95 -12.15 -0.23 0.44
N SER A 96 -11.42 -0.26 -0.68
CA SER A 96 -11.94 0.21 -1.96
C SER A 96 -13.01 -0.73 -2.53
N ASP A 97 -13.05 -1.97 -2.10
CA ASP A 97 -14.10 -2.93 -2.41
C ASP A 97 -15.02 -3.11 -1.21
N ASN A 98 -16.26 -3.59 -1.44
CA ASN A 98 -17.21 -3.83 -0.37
C ASN A 98 -16.81 -4.99 0.54
N LYS A 99 -15.90 -5.83 0.10
CA LYS A 99 -15.42 -6.98 0.86
C LYS A 99 -13.91 -6.91 1.01
N VAL A 100 -13.44 -7.08 2.24
CA VAL A 100 -12.01 -7.18 2.51
C VAL A 100 -11.67 -8.67 2.65
N ALA A 101 -10.81 -9.17 1.77
CA ALA A 101 -10.40 -10.57 1.80
C ALA A 101 -9.51 -10.86 3.02
N LEU A 102 -9.55 -12.09 3.49
CA LEU A 102 -8.70 -12.51 4.61
C LEU A 102 -7.22 -12.32 4.29
N GLU A 103 -6.83 -12.59 3.06
CA GLU A 103 -5.46 -12.40 2.59
C GLU A 103 -5.02 -10.95 2.72
N GLU A 104 -5.91 -10.00 2.43
CA GLU A 104 -5.65 -8.57 2.57
C GLU A 104 -5.45 -8.18 4.03
N ILE A 105 -6.29 -8.72 4.92
CA ILE A 105 -6.17 -8.47 6.36
C ILE A 105 -4.81 -8.96 6.88
N ARG A 106 -4.38 -10.13 6.45
CA ARG A 106 -3.09 -10.71 6.85
C ARG A 106 -1.91 -9.88 6.34
N VAL A 107 -1.99 -9.41 5.11
CA VAL A 107 -0.94 -8.58 4.52
C VAL A 107 -0.87 -7.22 5.24
N ILE A 108 -2.00 -6.62 5.55
CA ILE A 108 -2.05 -5.36 6.28
C ILE A 108 -1.38 -5.50 7.66
N GLU A 109 -1.65 -6.59 8.37
CA GLU A 109 -1.00 -6.85 9.65
C GLU A 109 0.51 -7.02 9.49
N THR A 110 0.95 -7.68 8.43
CA THR A 110 2.36 -7.85 8.12
C THR A 110 3.01 -6.49 7.84
N ILE A 111 2.34 -5.63 7.07
CA ILE A 111 2.80 -4.28 6.79
C ILE A 111 2.94 -3.48 8.08
N ARG A 112 1.93 -3.54 8.95
CA ARG A 112 1.95 -2.83 10.24
C ARG A 112 3.19 -3.20 11.04
N ARG A 113 3.46 -4.51 11.16
CA ARG A 113 4.62 -5.00 11.91
C ARG A 113 5.93 -4.59 11.28
N LYS A 114 6.03 -4.72 9.97
CA LYS A 114 7.27 -4.38 9.24
C LYS A 114 7.62 -2.90 9.37
N LEU A 115 6.60 -2.04 9.33
CA LEU A 115 6.80 -0.60 9.45
C LEU A 115 6.84 -0.12 10.90
N GLY A 116 6.65 -1.02 11.86
CA GLY A 116 6.76 -0.68 13.27
C GLY A 116 5.67 0.24 13.79
N ILE A 117 4.45 0.16 13.22
CA ILE A 117 3.35 1.01 13.65
C ILE A 117 2.74 0.44 14.93
N GLU A 118 2.76 1.25 15.98
CA GLU A 118 2.21 0.89 17.28
C GLU A 118 0.71 0.59 17.16
N ARG A 119 0.22 -0.37 17.95
CA ARG A 119 -1.17 -0.82 17.86
C ARG A 119 -2.19 0.27 18.05
N LEU A 120 -1.97 1.18 18.99
CA LEU A 120 -2.90 2.28 19.24
C LEU A 120 -2.97 3.22 18.04
N ILE A 121 -1.84 3.56 17.47
CA ILE A 121 -1.76 4.40 16.26
C ILE A 121 -2.44 3.69 15.09
N ALA A 122 -2.16 2.41 14.91
CA ALA A 122 -2.79 1.62 13.85
C ALA A 122 -4.32 1.60 14.01
N ALA A 123 -4.82 1.42 15.23
CA ALA A 123 -6.25 1.43 15.51
C ALA A 123 -6.88 2.77 15.16
N ALA A 124 -6.20 3.89 15.46
CA ALA A 124 -6.67 5.21 15.12
C ALA A 124 -6.77 5.42 13.60
N ILE A 125 -5.74 4.98 12.87
CA ILE A 125 -5.73 5.06 11.41
C ILE A 125 -6.84 4.21 10.80
N GLU A 126 -7.03 2.98 11.31
CA GLU A 126 -8.10 2.08 10.86
C GLU A 126 -9.47 2.68 11.09
N ARG A 127 -9.68 3.30 12.23
CA ARG A 127 -10.95 3.96 12.57
C ARG A 127 -11.24 5.09 11.58
N GLY A 128 -10.25 5.93 11.29
CA GLY A 128 -10.38 7.02 10.34
C GLY A 128 -10.66 6.53 8.93
N ALA A 129 -9.95 5.51 8.49
CA ALA A 129 -10.16 4.92 7.17
C ALA A 129 -11.58 4.36 7.04
N ARG A 130 -12.05 3.62 8.04
CA ARG A 130 -13.42 3.08 8.02
C ARG A 130 -14.47 4.18 8.02
N ALA A 131 -14.26 5.24 8.78
CA ALA A 131 -15.18 6.37 8.80
C ALA A 131 -15.30 7.00 7.41
N ARG A 132 -14.19 7.14 6.70
CA ARG A 132 -14.15 7.71 5.35
C ARG A 132 -14.95 6.87 4.35
N HIS A 133 -14.97 5.56 4.53
CA HIS A 133 -15.63 4.63 3.60
C HIS A 133 -17.07 4.28 3.99
N GLN A 134 -17.62 4.89 5.04
CA GLN A 134 -19.00 4.63 5.42
C GLN A 134 -19.98 5.19 4.38
N THR A 135 -21.07 4.49 4.24
CA THR A 135 -22.19 4.91 3.39
C THR A 135 -23.43 5.21 4.25
N ALA A 136 -24.34 5.97 3.68
CA ALA A 136 -25.58 6.33 4.40
C ALA A 136 -26.49 5.12 4.56
#